data_c04332377fc6010b024a3825a3595da5
#
_entry.id   c04332377fc6010b024a3825a3595da5
#
_cell.length_a   1.000
_cell.length_b   1.000
_cell.length_c   1.000
_cell.angle_alpha   90.00
_cell.angle_beta   90.00
_cell.angle_gamma   90.00
#
_symmetry.space_group_name_H-M   'P 1'
#
loop_
_entity.id
_entity.type
_entity.pdbx_description
1 polymer ?
#
loop_
_entity_poly.entity_id
_entity_poly.type
_entity_poly.pdbx_seq_one_letter_code
_entity_poly.pdbx_strand_id
1 'polypeptide(L)'
;MANTPSAQKATRKIEARTAVNKSRRSRMRTFIRKVEEAITAGDHAAAFAALKAAEPEINRAANKGIVHANLAARKVSRLNSRVKALSA
;
A
#
# COMPACT_ATOMS: atom_id res chain seq x y z
N MET A 1 20.06 23.41 17.04
CA MET A 1 20.26 22.99 15.66
C MET A 1 21.42 22.01 15.55
N ALA A 2 21.18 20.92 14.85
CA ALA A 2 22.15 19.83 14.76
C ALA A 2 23.22 20.16 13.71
N ASN A 3 24.34 20.70 14.16
CA ASN A 3 25.47 21.05 13.28
C ASN A 3 26.66 20.09 13.43
N THR A 4 26.48 18.98 14.13
CA THR A 4 27.52 17.98 14.26
C THR A 4 27.50 17.02 13.06
N PRO A 5 28.65 16.45 12.64
CA PRO A 5 28.68 15.50 11.55
C PRO A 5 27.76 14.30 11.76
N SER A 6 27.65 13.79 12.99
CA SER A 6 26.76 12.67 13.32
C SER A 6 25.29 13.06 13.17
N ALA A 7 24.90 14.27 13.58
CA ALA A 7 23.52 14.76 13.44
C ALA A 7 23.16 14.99 11.96
N GLN A 8 24.10 15.52 11.17
CA GLN A 8 23.92 15.72 9.74
C GLN A 8 23.75 14.37 9.03
N LYS A 9 24.53 13.36 9.42
CA LYS A 9 24.42 12.01 8.89
C LYS A 9 23.06 11.40 9.23
N ALA A 10 22.59 11.59 10.47
CA ALA A 10 21.28 11.09 10.89
C ALA A 10 20.15 11.75 10.11
N THR A 11 20.24 13.05 9.86
CA THR A 11 19.25 13.78 9.04
C THR A 11 19.18 13.24 7.63
N ARG A 12 20.33 13.01 6.98
CA ARG A 12 20.39 12.45 5.62
C ARG A 12 19.79 11.04 5.59
N LYS A 13 20.05 10.23 6.62
CA LYS A 13 19.52 8.87 6.73
C LYS A 13 18.00 8.88 6.87
N ILE A 14 17.46 9.79 7.66
CA ILE A 14 16.02 9.97 7.85
C ILE A 14 15.36 10.41 6.53
N GLU A 15 15.96 11.38 5.82
CA GLU A 15 15.47 11.87 4.54
C GLU A 15 15.40 10.74 3.51
N ALA A 16 16.46 9.93 3.40
CA ALA A 16 16.51 8.80 2.48
C ALA A 16 15.42 7.76 2.82
N ARG A 17 15.25 7.46 4.10
CA ARG A 17 14.22 6.51 4.57
C ARG A 17 12.82 7.04 4.28
N THR A 18 12.57 8.33 4.51
CA THR A 18 11.29 8.97 4.22
C THR A 18 10.94 8.90 2.75
N ALA A 19 11.93 9.15 1.86
CA ALA A 19 11.73 9.06 0.42
C ALA A 19 11.35 7.64 -0.01
N VAL A 20 12.04 6.62 0.52
CA VAL A 20 11.74 5.22 0.23
C VAL A 20 10.35 4.84 0.72
N ASN A 21 9.99 5.24 1.94
CA ASN A 21 8.68 4.94 2.51
C ASN A 21 7.55 5.62 1.74
N LYS A 22 7.76 6.84 1.28
CA LYS A 22 6.81 7.57 0.43
C LYS A 22 6.58 6.83 -0.89
N SER A 23 7.64 6.35 -1.52
CA SER A 23 7.58 5.57 -2.75
C SER A 23 6.78 4.27 -2.55
N ARG A 24 7.05 3.54 -1.47
CA ARG A 24 6.35 2.31 -1.13
C ARG A 24 4.87 2.55 -0.85
N ARG A 25 4.55 3.63 -0.15
CA ARG A 25 3.17 4.02 0.15
C ARG A 25 2.41 4.38 -1.12
N SER A 26 3.03 5.13 -2.02
CA SER A 26 2.46 5.48 -3.32
C SER A 26 2.19 4.23 -4.17
N ARG A 27 3.11 3.29 -4.16
CA ARG A 27 2.96 2.01 -4.87
C ARG A 27 1.76 1.23 -4.35
N MET A 28 1.63 1.10 -3.03
CA MET A 28 0.49 0.44 -2.39
C MET A 28 -0.83 1.11 -2.79
N ARG A 29 -0.89 2.44 -2.72
CA ARG A 29 -2.08 3.20 -3.08
C ARG A 29 -2.47 3.02 -4.55
N THR A 30 -1.48 2.94 -5.43
CA THR A 30 -1.72 2.70 -6.85
C THR A 30 -2.38 1.36 -7.09
N PHE A 31 -1.92 0.30 -6.43
CA PHE A 31 -2.52 -1.02 -6.54
C PHE A 31 -3.94 -1.05 -5.99
N ILE A 32 -4.18 -0.41 -4.85
CA ILE A 32 -5.52 -0.30 -4.26
C ILE A 32 -6.46 0.44 -5.20
N ARG A 33 -6.00 1.54 -5.79
CA ARG A 33 -6.81 2.34 -6.73
C ARG A 33 -7.22 1.52 -7.94
N LYS A 34 -6.33 0.67 -8.46
CA LYS A 34 -6.64 -0.22 -9.60
C LYS A 34 -7.76 -1.18 -9.27
N VAL A 35 -7.76 -1.73 -8.04
CA VAL A 35 -8.86 -2.59 -7.57
C VAL A 35 -10.16 -1.80 -7.50
N GLU A 36 -10.13 -0.62 -6.92
CA GLU A 36 -11.32 0.24 -6.76
C GLU A 36 -11.89 0.68 -8.10
N GLU A 37 -11.04 1.01 -9.06
CA GLU A 37 -11.47 1.36 -10.43
C GLU A 37 -12.18 0.19 -11.11
N ALA A 38 -11.65 -1.01 -10.97
CA ALA A 38 -12.27 -2.21 -11.54
C ALA A 38 -13.61 -2.52 -10.86
N ILE A 39 -13.71 -2.32 -9.55
CA ILE A 39 -14.97 -2.48 -8.80
C ILE A 39 -16.00 -1.47 -9.29
N THR A 40 -15.62 -0.22 -9.46
CA THR A 40 -16.50 0.85 -9.97
C THR A 40 -16.99 0.54 -11.38
N ALA A 41 -16.13 -0.05 -12.21
CA ALA A 41 -16.50 -0.47 -13.56
C ALA A 41 -17.42 -1.70 -13.57
N GLY A 42 -17.56 -2.40 -12.44
CA GLY A 42 -18.40 -3.58 -12.32
C GLY A 42 -17.83 -4.84 -12.97
N ASP A 43 -16.53 -4.84 -13.28
CA ASP A 43 -15.85 -5.98 -13.92
C ASP A 43 -15.25 -6.87 -12.84
N HIS A 44 -15.92 -7.96 -12.52
CA HIS A 44 -15.49 -8.91 -11.49
C HIS A 44 -14.12 -9.54 -11.83
N ALA A 45 -13.92 -9.97 -13.07
CA ALA A 45 -12.67 -10.62 -13.48
C ALA A 45 -11.47 -9.66 -13.34
N ALA A 46 -11.63 -8.42 -13.81
CA ALA A 46 -10.59 -7.39 -13.68
C ALA A 46 -10.34 -7.02 -12.21
N ALA A 47 -11.41 -6.90 -11.42
CA ALA A 47 -11.31 -6.59 -9.99
C ALA A 47 -10.60 -7.71 -9.22
N PHE A 48 -10.91 -8.95 -9.52
CA PHE A 48 -10.28 -10.12 -8.90
C PHE A 48 -8.78 -10.18 -9.24
N ALA A 49 -8.43 -9.99 -10.51
CA ALA A 49 -7.03 -9.97 -10.93
C ALA A 49 -6.26 -8.82 -10.29
N ALA A 50 -6.86 -7.63 -10.22
CA ALA A 50 -6.26 -6.46 -9.59
C ALA A 50 -6.06 -6.69 -8.07
N LEU A 51 -7.02 -7.33 -7.41
CA LEU A 51 -6.91 -7.66 -5.99
C LEU A 51 -5.79 -8.66 -5.73
N LYS A 52 -5.65 -9.68 -6.56
CA LYS A 52 -4.54 -10.64 -6.44
C LYS A 52 -3.18 -9.98 -6.60
N ALA A 53 -3.08 -8.97 -7.45
CA ALA A 53 -1.85 -8.20 -7.62
C ALA A 53 -1.62 -7.23 -6.45
N ALA A 54 -2.69 -6.66 -5.89
CA ALA A 54 -2.62 -5.69 -4.81
C ALA A 54 -2.31 -6.31 -3.44
N GLU A 55 -2.84 -7.49 -3.17
CA GLU A 55 -2.71 -8.14 -1.86
C GLU A 55 -1.26 -8.31 -1.41
N PRO A 56 -0.32 -8.86 -2.23
CA PRO A 56 1.08 -8.95 -1.82
C PRO A 56 1.71 -7.57 -1.62
N GLU A 57 1.31 -6.56 -2.36
CA GLU A 57 1.85 -5.21 -2.21
C GLU A 57 1.40 -4.57 -0.89
N ILE A 58 0.15 -4.77 -0.49
CA ILE A 58 -0.37 -4.29 0.79
C ILE A 58 0.33 -5.01 1.94
N ASN A 59 0.49 -6.32 1.85
CA ASN A 59 1.17 -7.12 2.87
C ASN A 59 2.65 -6.75 2.97
N ARG A 60 3.30 -6.48 1.85
CA ARG A 60 4.69 -6.02 1.82
C ARG A 60 4.84 -4.67 2.53
N ALA A 61 3.90 -3.74 2.32
CA ALA A 61 3.89 -2.46 3.00
C ALA A 61 3.78 -2.63 4.52
N ALA A 62 2.95 -3.56 4.97
CA ALA A 62 2.82 -3.90 6.39
C ALA A 62 4.11 -4.50 6.95
N ASN A 63 4.74 -5.42 6.22
CA ASN A 63 5.99 -6.06 6.63
C ASN A 63 7.15 -5.05 6.71
N LYS A 64 7.12 -4.00 5.89
CA LYS A 64 8.13 -2.95 5.91
C LYS A 64 7.81 -1.85 6.93
N GLY A 65 6.70 -1.97 7.67
CA GLY A 65 6.32 -1.01 8.69
C GLY A 65 5.76 0.31 8.15
N ILE A 66 5.40 0.38 6.87
CA ILE A 66 4.85 1.58 6.25
C ILE A 66 3.41 1.81 6.71
N VAL A 67 2.67 0.74 6.87
CA VAL A 67 1.31 0.75 7.42
C VAL A 67 1.22 -0.30 8.51
N HIS A 68 0.29 -0.10 9.45
CA HIS A 68 0.06 -1.07 10.51
C HIS A 68 -0.55 -2.36 9.93
N ALA A 69 -0.15 -3.51 10.46
CA ALA A 69 -0.64 -4.82 10.00
C ALA A 69 -2.17 -4.92 10.06
N ASN A 70 -2.80 -4.35 11.09
CA ASN A 70 -4.26 -4.34 11.21
C ASN A 70 -4.93 -3.51 10.12
N LEU A 71 -4.33 -2.39 9.74
CA LEU A 71 -4.81 -1.57 8.62
C LEU A 71 -4.73 -2.34 7.32
N ALA A 72 -3.60 -3.01 7.07
CA ALA A 72 -3.40 -3.81 5.87
C ALA A 72 -4.42 -4.95 5.78
N ALA A 73 -4.61 -5.70 6.87
CA ALA A 73 -5.58 -6.80 6.93
C ALA A 73 -7.01 -6.32 6.68
N ARG A 74 -7.37 -5.19 7.28
CA ARG A 74 -8.70 -4.59 7.11
C ARG A 74 -8.92 -4.15 5.67
N LYS A 75 -7.92 -3.54 5.05
CA LYS A 75 -8.00 -3.08 3.66
C LYS A 75 -8.20 -4.24 2.70
N VAL A 76 -7.40 -5.30 2.84
CA VAL A 76 -7.50 -6.52 2.03
C VAL A 76 -8.88 -7.15 2.21
N SER A 77 -9.33 -7.29 3.44
CA SER A 77 -10.64 -7.89 3.76
C SER A 77 -11.80 -7.11 3.12
N ARG A 78 -11.78 -5.78 3.23
CA ARG A 78 -12.82 -4.92 2.66
C ARG A 78 -12.83 -4.97 1.14
N LEU A 79 -11.67 -4.93 0.51
CA LEU A 79 -11.54 -5.03 -0.95
C LEU A 79 -12.04 -6.40 -1.43
N ASN A 80 -11.67 -7.46 -0.72
CA ASN A 80 -12.10 -8.81 -1.05
C ASN A 80 -13.63 -8.96 -1.00
N SER A 81 -14.26 -8.39 0.03
CA SER A 81 -15.72 -8.39 0.17
C SER A 81 -16.40 -7.65 -0.98
N ARG A 82 -15.85 -6.49 -1.39
CA ARG A 82 -16.38 -5.69 -2.50
C ARG A 82 -16.26 -6.43 -3.83
N VAL A 83 -15.12 -7.08 -4.07
CA VAL A 83 -14.89 -7.89 -5.28
C VAL A 83 -15.84 -9.09 -5.30
N LYS A 84 -16.01 -9.76 -4.17
CA LYS A 84 -16.94 -10.89 -4.05
C LYS A 84 -18.38 -10.47 -4.35
N ALA A 85 -18.78 -9.29 -3.92
CA ALA A 85 -20.12 -8.75 -4.18
C ALA A 85 -20.40 -8.59 -5.68
N LEU A 86 -19.38 -8.35 -6.50
CA LEU A 86 -19.54 -8.24 -7.96
C LEU A 86 -19.87 -9.56 -8.63
N SER A 87 -19.51 -10.69 -8.01
CA SER A 87 -19.77 -12.01 -8.57
C SER A 87 -21.21 -12.49 -8.34
N ALA A 88 -21.94 -11.81 -7.46
CA ALA A 88 -23.34 -12.16 -7.13
C ALA A 88 -24.38 -11.59 -8.14
#